data_729d6167f335f8a7bf1850b55b1e9515
#
_entry.id   729d6167f335f8a7bf1850b55b1e9515
#
_cell.length_a   1.000
_cell.length_b   1.000
_cell.length_c   1.000
_cell.angle_alpha   90.00
_cell.angle_beta   90.00
_cell.angle_gamma   90.00
#
_symmetry.space_group_name_H-M   'P 1'
#
loop_
_entity.id
_entity.type
_entity.pdbx_description
1 polymer ?
#
loop_
_entity_poly.entity_id
_entity_poly.type
_entity_poly.pdbx_seq_one_letter_code
_entity_poly.pdbx_strand_id
1 'polypeptide(L)'
;MKRDDQLAEYAPSSSERVRDQVALYEATGGREGGTLEGRPVVILTMTGAKSGKIRKTPVMRIESDGTYVAVASAAGAPGNPAWYYNLIAHPDVRLQDGAVVRFLRAREVFGQEKTEAWKLAESRWPHF
;
A
#
# COMPACT_ATOMS: atom_id res chain seq x y z
N MET A 1 -19.80 -10.71 9.29
CA MET A 1 -19.41 -9.79 10.32
C MET A 1 -17.88 -9.66 10.39
N LYS A 2 -17.43 -8.78 11.18
CA LYS A 2 -16.01 -8.42 11.20
C LYS A 2 -15.11 -9.38 11.94
N ARG A 3 -15.69 -10.36 12.58
CA ARG A 3 -14.96 -11.18 13.52
C ARG A 3 -13.80 -11.94 12.87
N ASP A 4 -14.02 -12.49 11.67
CA ASP A 4 -12.97 -13.23 10.99
C ASP A 4 -11.78 -12.32 10.67
N ASP A 5 -12.04 -11.09 10.23
CA ASP A 5 -11.00 -10.13 9.94
C ASP A 5 -10.22 -9.78 11.21
N GLN A 6 -10.92 -9.64 12.33
CA GLN A 6 -10.29 -9.33 13.60
C GLN A 6 -9.41 -10.45 14.10
N LEU A 7 -9.73 -11.69 13.72
CA LEU A 7 -8.99 -12.87 14.14
C LEU A 7 -7.89 -13.26 13.17
N ALA A 8 -7.82 -12.60 12.00
CA ALA A 8 -6.78 -12.90 11.02
C ALA A 8 -5.42 -12.56 11.60
N GLU A 9 -4.50 -13.49 11.45
CA GLU A 9 -3.15 -13.34 11.98
C GLU A 9 -2.36 -12.38 11.11
N TYR A 10 -1.60 -11.48 11.76
CA TYR A 10 -0.66 -10.63 11.05
C TYR A 10 0.61 -11.41 10.73
N ALA A 11 0.98 -11.45 9.46
CA ALA A 11 2.21 -12.06 8.99
C ALA A 11 3.16 -10.94 8.53
N PRO A 12 4.13 -10.54 9.37
CA PRO A 12 5.05 -9.46 9.01
C PRO A 12 5.88 -9.80 7.78
N SER A 13 6.35 -8.77 7.09
CA SER A 13 7.26 -8.94 5.96
C SER A 13 8.52 -9.65 6.40
N SER A 14 9.12 -10.43 5.50
CA SER A 14 10.42 -11.03 5.75
C SER A 14 11.55 -9.99 5.74
N SER A 15 11.29 -8.80 5.20
CA SER A 15 12.25 -7.71 5.23
C SER A 15 12.19 -6.98 6.56
N GLU A 16 13.32 -6.98 7.28
CA GLU A 16 13.42 -6.26 8.55
C GLU A 16 13.15 -4.77 8.36
N ARG A 17 13.69 -4.19 7.30
CA ARG A 17 13.47 -2.78 7.00
C ARG A 17 11.98 -2.46 6.86
N VAL A 18 11.26 -3.29 6.14
CA VAL A 18 9.81 -3.09 5.94
C VAL A 18 9.06 -3.27 7.26
N ARG A 19 9.37 -4.33 8.02
CA ARG A 19 8.73 -4.56 9.32
C ARG A 19 8.91 -3.36 10.26
N ASP A 20 10.14 -2.87 10.34
CA ASP A 20 10.47 -1.78 11.25
C ASP A 20 9.81 -0.48 10.79
N GLN A 21 9.80 -0.20 9.50
CA GLN A 21 9.15 1.00 8.97
C GLN A 21 7.65 0.98 9.25
N VAL A 22 7.00 -0.16 9.01
CA VAL A 22 5.56 -0.30 9.28
C VAL A 22 5.26 -0.05 10.76
N ALA A 23 6.02 -0.70 11.64
CA ALA A 23 5.80 -0.58 13.09
C ALA A 23 5.99 0.87 13.54
N LEU A 24 7.05 1.52 13.07
CA LEU A 24 7.36 2.89 13.45
C LEU A 24 6.32 3.87 12.91
N TYR A 25 5.90 3.68 11.67
CA TYR A 25 4.86 4.51 11.06
C TYR A 25 3.56 4.42 11.85
N GLU A 26 3.13 3.19 12.14
CA GLU A 26 1.87 2.99 12.87
C GLU A 26 1.93 3.56 14.28
N ALA A 27 3.06 3.38 14.96
CA ALA A 27 3.21 3.85 16.34
C ALA A 27 3.24 5.38 16.45
N THR A 28 3.66 6.08 15.39
CA THR A 28 3.85 7.53 15.43
C THR A 28 2.87 8.31 14.56
N GLY A 29 1.90 7.64 13.95
CA GLY A 29 0.97 8.30 13.02
C GLY A 29 1.71 8.87 11.81
N GLY A 30 2.73 8.19 11.35
CA GLY A 30 3.50 8.60 10.16
C GLY A 30 4.52 9.69 10.42
N ARG A 31 4.67 10.15 11.67
CA ARG A 31 5.68 11.17 11.97
C ARG A 31 7.09 10.61 11.84
N GLU A 32 7.27 9.33 12.11
CA GLU A 32 8.51 8.63 11.88
C GLU A 32 8.23 7.44 10.97
N GLY A 33 9.22 7.06 10.18
CA GLY A 33 9.03 6.00 9.19
C GLY A 33 8.13 6.42 8.02
N GLY A 34 7.87 7.72 7.89
CA GLY A 34 6.88 8.23 6.93
C GLY A 34 7.40 8.47 5.53
N THR A 35 8.68 8.19 5.27
CA THR A 35 9.26 8.41 3.95
C THR A 35 10.06 7.22 3.47
N LEU A 36 10.22 7.14 2.16
CA LEU A 36 11.13 6.21 1.51
C LEU A 36 11.83 7.01 0.41
N GLU A 37 13.15 7.01 0.42
CA GLU A 37 13.98 7.81 -0.50
C GLU A 37 13.55 9.28 -0.50
N GLY A 38 13.23 9.82 0.68
CA GLY A 38 12.85 11.21 0.84
C GLY A 38 11.42 11.54 0.41
N ARG A 39 10.62 10.56 0.00
CA ARG A 39 9.25 10.78 -0.46
C ARG A 39 8.26 10.16 0.50
N PRO A 40 7.09 10.79 0.69
CA PRO A 40 6.12 10.27 1.64
C PRO A 40 5.53 8.95 1.21
N VAL A 41 5.22 8.10 2.20
CA VAL A 41 4.56 6.83 1.98
C VAL A 41 3.27 6.76 2.77
N VAL A 42 2.43 5.79 2.40
CA VAL A 42 1.28 5.35 3.18
C VAL A 42 1.46 3.87 3.49
N ILE A 43 0.74 3.37 4.49
CA ILE A 43 0.79 1.95 4.84
C ILE A 43 -0.49 1.28 4.36
N LEU A 44 -0.35 0.29 3.49
CA LEU A 44 -1.46 -0.57 3.09
C LEU A 44 -1.51 -1.78 4.01
N THR A 45 -2.69 -2.03 4.58
CA THR A 45 -2.99 -3.26 5.32
C THR A 45 -3.99 -4.05 4.50
N MET A 46 -3.64 -5.28 4.17
CA MET A 46 -4.39 -6.08 3.21
C MET A 46 -4.39 -7.53 3.60
N THR A 47 -5.17 -8.34 2.88
CA THR A 47 -5.25 -9.78 3.10
C THR A 47 -4.35 -10.49 2.08
N GLY A 48 -3.51 -11.39 2.55
CA GLY A 48 -2.61 -12.16 1.69
C GLY A 48 -3.40 -13.05 0.72
N ALA A 49 -3.01 -13.03 -0.55
CA ALA A 49 -3.74 -13.74 -1.61
C ALA A 49 -3.82 -15.24 -1.34
N LYS A 50 -2.75 -15.81 -0.82
CA LYS A 50 -2.66 -17.26 -0.59
C LYS A 50 -2.90 -17.65 0.85
N SER A 51 -2.33 -16.90 1.79
CA SER A 51 -2.37 -17.26 3.21
C SER A 51 -3.63 -16.83 3.92
N GLY A 52 -4.33 -15.79 3.42
CA GLY A 52 -5.42 -15.15 4.13
C GLY A 52 -4.99 -14.35 5.34
N LYS A 53 -3.69 -14.24 5.59
CA LYS A 53 -3.16 -13.51 6.74
C LYS A 53 -3.07 -12.03 6.44
N ILE A 54 -3.04 -11.22 7.49
CA ILE A 54 -2.88 -9.77 7.35
C ILE A 54 -1.45 -9.47 6.90
N ARG A 55 -1.32 -8.68 5.84
CA ARG A 55 -0.04 -8.20 5.33
C ARG A 55 -0.04 -6.69 5.33
N LYS A 56 1.14 -6.09 5.57
CA LYS A 56 1.28 -4.63 5.58
C LYS A 56 2.51 -4.24 4.78
N THR A 57 2.39 -3.15 4.02
CA THR A 57 3.51 -2.67 3.22
C THR A 57 3.42 -1.16 3.04
N PRO A 58 4.56 -0.46 3.06
CA PRO A 58 4.59 0.94 2.65
C PRO A 58 4.56 1.04 1.13
N VAL A 59 3.81 1.99 0.62
CA VAL A 59 3.84 2.35 -0.80
C VAL A 59 3.93 3.86 -0.91
N MET A 60 4.43 4.36 -2.03
CA MET A 60 4.54 5.79 -2.25
C MET A 60 3.17 6.45 -2.17
N ARG A 61 3.09 7.60 -1.49
CA ARG A 61 1.86 8.34 -1.34
C ARG A 61 1.57 9.11 -2.63
N ILE A 62 0.54 8.68 -3.34
CA ILE A 62 0.06 9.36 -4.54
C ILE A 62 -1.43 9.55 -4.33
N GLU A 63 -1.85 10.79 -4.08
CA GLU A 63 -3.22 11.08 -3.68
C GLU A 63 -3.73 12.32 -4.41
N SER A 64 -4.99 12.29 -4.81
CA SER A 64 -5.70 13.44 -5.35
C SER A 64 -7.17 13.31 -5.01
N ASP A 65 -7.72 14.29 -4.32
CA ASP A 65 -9.14 14.38 -3.97
C ASP A 65 -9.67 13.10 -3.30
N GLY A 66 -8.86 12.52 -2.42
CA GLY A 66 -9.26 11.31 -1.67
C GLY A 66 -9.06 10.01 -2.44
N THR A 67 -8.59 10.07 -3.67
CA THR A 67 -8.25 8.89 -4.45
C THR A 67 -6.75 8.64 -4.33
N TYR A 68 -6.38 7.41 -4.00
CA TYR A 68 -4.99 7.00 -3.90
C TYR A 68 -4.63 6.12 -5.08
N VAL A 69 -3.43 6.30 -5.60
CA VAL A 69 -2.87 5.49 -6.70
C VAL A 69 -1.68 4.71 -6.16
N ALA A 70 -1.64 3.43 -6.42
CA ALA A 70 -0.50 2.59 -6.08
C ALA A 70 0.09 2.04 -7.38
N VAL A 71 1.41 2.18 -7.53
CA VAL A 71 2.10 1.77 -8.74
C VAL A 71 2.83 0.46 -8.47
N ALA A 72 2.45 -0.58 -9.21
CA ALA A 72 2.99 -1.93 -9.04
C ALA A 72 4.25 -2.10 -9.89
N SER A 73 5.32 -1.34 -9.59
CA SER A 73 6.52 -1.33 -10.42
C SER A 73 7.60 -2.31 -9.98
N ALA A 74 7.53 -2.82 -8.75
CA ALA A 74 8.51 -3.77 -8.20
C ALA A 74 9.97 -3.32 -8.40
N ALA A 75 10.21 -2.01 -8.40
CA ALA A 75 11.54 -1.41 -8.57
C ALA A 75 12.26 -1.91 -9.83
N GLY A 76 11.52 -2.14 -10.91
CA GLY A 76 12.08 -2.59 -12.18
C GLY A 76 12.26 -4.08 -12.31
N ALA A 77 11.97 -4.87 -11.29
CA ALA A 77 12.02 -6.32 -11.36
C ALA A 77 10.90 -6.86 -12.26
N PRO A 78 11.11 -8.01 -12.90
CA PRO A 78 10.03 -8.62 -13.68
C PRO A 78 8.86 -9.00 -12.77
N GLY A 79 7.65 -8.87 -13.29
CA GLY A 79 6.44 -9.19 -12.58
C GLY A 79 5.99 -8.06 -11.65
N ASN A 80 4.95 -8.33 -10.89
CA ASN A 80 4.37 -7.37 -9.97
C ASN A 80 4.78 -7.66 -8.52
N PRO A 81 4.80 -6.66 -7.64
CA PRO A 81 5.06 -6.91 -6.23
C PRO A 81 3.95 -7.77 -5.61
N ALA A 82 4.27 -8.43 -4.49
CA ALA A 82 3.32 -9.33 -3.83
C ALA A 82 2.01 -8.62 -3.48
N TRP A 83 2.06 -7.35 -3.08
CA TRP A 83 0.85 -6.63 -2.68
C TRP A 83 -0.13 -6.46 -3.85
N TYR A 84 0.36 -6.42 -5.08
CA TYR A 84 -0.52 -6.35 -6.24
C TYR A 84 -1.46 -7.56 -6.29
N TYR A 85 -0.90 -8.76 -6.12
CA TYR A 85 -1.71 -9.98 -6.13
C TYR A 85 -2.66 -10.06 -4.96
N ASN A 86 -2.24 -9.53 -3.80
CA ASN A 86 -3.12 -9.47 -2.64
C ASN A 86 -4.35 -8.60 -2.93
N LEU A 87 -4.15 -7.45 -3.57
CA LEU A 87 -5.26 -6.55 -3.88
C LEU A 87 -6.17 -7.09 -4.98
N ILE A 88 -5.62 -7.85 -5.92
CA ILE A 88 -6.44 -8.51 -6.95
C ILE A 88 -7.36 -9.55 -6.28
N ALA A 89 -6.81 -10.35 -5.37
CA ALA A 89 -7.56 -11.41 -4.70
C ALA A 89 -8.53 -10.86 -3.66
N HIS A 90 -8.11 -9.82 -2.92
CA HIS A 90 -8.87 -9.26 -1.79
C HIS A 90 -8.80 -7.73 -1.88
N PRO A 91 -9.71 -7.10 -2.62
CA PRO A 91 -9.59 -5.66 -2.93
C PRO A 91 -9.90 -4.71 -1.78
N ASP A 92 -10.52 -5.19 -0.70
CA ASP A 92 -10.79 -4.31 0.44
C ASP A 92 -9.51 -4.13 1.24
N VAL A 93 -9.13 -2.87 1.46
CA VAL A 93 -7.87 -2.54 2.10
C VAL A 93 -8.08 -1.47 3.16
N ARG A 94 -7.15 -1.44 4.10
CA ARG A 94 -7.01 -0.35 5.05
C ARG A 94 -5.75 0.42 4.66
N LEU A 95 -5.89 1.73 4.58
CA LEU A 95 -4.77 2.60 4.21
C LEU A 95 -4.56 3.62 5.32
N GLN A 96 -3.34 3.70 5.84
CA GLN A 96 -3.00 4.72 6.80
C GLN A 96 -2.14 5.80 6.14
N ASP A 97 -2.65 7.02 6.17
CA ASP A 97 -2.00 8.21 5.63
C ASP A 97 -1.75 9.16 6.79
N GLY A 98 -0.54 9.14 7.33
CA GLY A 98 -0.23 9.87 8.54
C GLY A 98 -1.05 9.36 9.71
N ALA A 99 -1.79 10.24 10.37
CA ALA A 99 -2.66 9.88 11.48
C ALA A 99 -4.04 9.39 11.02
N VAL A 100 -4.34 9.47 9.73
CA VAL A 100 -5.68 9.17 9.21
C VAL A 100 -5.70 7.74 8.66
N VAL A 101 -6.71 6.98 9.07
CA VAL A 101 -6.94 5.61 8.57
C VAL A 101 -8.18 5.61 7.71
N ARG A 102 -8.07 5.03 6.53
CA ARG A 102 -9.18 4.93 5.59
C ARG A 102 -9.41 3.47 5.19
N PHE A 103 -10.67 3.13 4.96
CA PHE A 103 -11.04 1.81 4.45
C PHE A 103 -11.48 2.01 3.00
N LEU A 104 -10.74 1.40 2.08
CA LEU A 104 -10.88 1.65 0.66
C LEU A 104 -11.00 0.33 -0.09
N ARG A 105 -11.48 0.42 -1.32
CA ARG A 105 -11.54 -0.73 -2.22
C ARG A 105 -10.63 -0.47 -3.40
N ALA A 106 -9.67 -1.36 -3.60
CA ALA A 106 -8.73 -1.25 -4.70
C ALA A 106 -9.35 -1.76 -5.99
N ARG A 107 -8.95 -1.18 -7.09
CA ARG A 107 -9.25 -1.70 -8.42
C ARG A 107 -8.11 -1.35 -9.37
N GLU A 108 -7.87 -2.23 -10.30
CA GLU A 108 -6.87 -1.99 -11.33
C GLU A 108 -7.49 -1.13 -12.43
N VAL A 109 -6.72 -0.16 -12.94
CA VAL A 109 -7.20 0.75 -13.97
C VAL A 109 -6.50 0.49 -15.30
N PHE A 110 -7.20 0.77 -16.40
CA PHE A 110 -6.74 0.51 -17.75
C PHE A 110 -7.07 1.70 -18.64
N GLY A 111 -6.47 1.73 -19.85
CA GLY A 111 -6.81 2.73 -20.86
C GLY A 111 -6.55 4.16 -20.41
N GLN A 112 -7.50 5.04 -20.68
CA GLN A 112 -7.38 6.47 -20.37
C GLN A 112 -7.21 6.70 -18.87
N GLU A 113 -7.96 5.98 -18.05
CA GLU A 113 -7.87 6.10 -16.60
C GLU A 113 -6.46 5.74 -16.11
N LYS A 114 -5.86 4.69 -16.67
CA LYS A 114 -4.49 4.32 -16.35
C LYS A 114 -3.50 5.40 -16.76
N THR A 115 -3.70 5.99 -17.92
CA THR A 115 -2.83 7.07 -18.40
C THR A 115 -2.87 8.26 -17.44
N GLU A 116 -4.04 8.63 -16.98
CA GLU A 116 -4.18 9.75 -16.04
C GLU A 116 -3.61 9.44 -14.67
N ALA A 117 -3.83 8.22 -14.19
CA ALA A 117 -3.25 7.77 -12.92
C ALA A 117 -1.72 7.78 -13.00
N TRP A 118 -1.17 7.36 -14.13
CA TRP A 118 0.28 7.34 -14.33
C TRP A 118 0.87 8.74 -14.33
N LYS A 119 0.18 9.71 -14.95
CA LYS A 119 0.62 11.11 -14.93
C LYS A 119 0.66 11.65 -13.50
N LEU A 120 -0.34 11.35 -12.72
CA LEU A 120 -0.36 11.76 -11.32
C LEU A 120 0.81 11.13 -10.56
N ALA A 121 1.04 9.84 -10.77
CA ALA A 121 2.14 9.12 -10.11
C ALA A 121 3.49 9.75 -10.45
N GLU A 122 3.73 10.05 -11.73
CA GLU A 122 4.98 10.66 -12.16
C GLU A 122 5.17 12.06 -11.58
N SER A 123 4.08 12.79 -11.36
CA SER A 123 4.17 14.12 -10.77
C SER A 123 4.61 14.07 -9.30
N ARG A 124 4.41 12.94 -8.64
CA ARG A 124 4.80 12.74 -7.23
C ARG A 124 6.11 12.00 -7.11
N TRP A 125 6.39 11.09 -8.04
CA TRP A 125 7.58 10.25 -8.01
C TRP A 125 8.07 10.02 -9.44
N PRO A 126 9.00 10.87 -9.95
CA PRO A 126 9.39 10.82 -11.36
C PRO A 126 10.21 9.58 -11.76
N HIS A 127 10.53 8.72 -10.81
CA HIS A 127 11.33 7.52 -11.08
C HIS A 127 10.52 6.25 -11.32
N PHE A 128 9.23 6.37 -11.44
CA PHE A 128 8.42 5.22 -11.80
C PHE A 128 8.70 4.75 -13.23
#